data_d95395465ca3cdd7c3a69226cdd94c2f
#
_entry.id   d95395465ca3cdd7c3a69226cdd94c2f
#
_cell.length_a   1.000
_cell.length_b   1.000
_cell.length_c   1.000
_cell.angle_alpha   90.00
_cell.angle_beta   90.00
_cell.angle_gamma   90.00
#
_symmetry.space_group_name_H-M   'P 1'
#
loop_
_entity.id
_entity.type
_entity.pdbx_description
1 polymer ?
#
loop_
_entity_poly.entity_id
_entity_poly.type
_entity_poly.pdbx_seq_one_letter_code
_entity_poly.pdbx_strand_id
1 'polypeptide(L)'
;MENQFPWPAEKSLMYQPRWNLLYCWIHKAASSSWSEVFFYLKGREVPPSRLHEATQYFSLRSHGVDLASALRSSLVFTIVRHPFDRLVSAYRDKFELARKYAYVFQHYASKILSVSNPDPSGRGHHLRRPTFSEFVTYLLRTPVAEYNDHWVPYWLHCHLCQLEYDVIGKMETLKEDIDFITERSGLKEVNVTLPWANRKSSSRDKDSVSLEYFKQLSRSQVEQLYNIFRPDFEMFGYDVSTYLNLSAP
;
A
#
# COMPACT_ATOMS: atom_id res chain seq x y z
N MET A 1 4.13 -18.38 20.34
CA MET A 1 4.16 -18.09 18.90
C MET A 1 4.89 -16.75 18.75
N GLU A 2 6.22 -16.84 18.64
CA GLU A 2 7.08 -15.66 18.54
C GLU A 2 6.92 -15.02 17.18
N ASN A 3 6.77 -13.71 17.19
CA ASN A 3 6.79 -12.72 16.09
C ASN A 3 7.03 -13.26 14.67
N GLN A 4 5.97 -13.65 14.00
CA GLN A 4 5.98 -13.89 12.54
C GLN A 4 6.08 -12.59 11.71
N PHE A 5 6.05 -11.43 12.38
CA PHE A 5 6.03 -10.12 11.72
C PHE A 5 7.40 -9.45 11.84
N PRO A 6 7.96 -8.96 10.72
CA PRO A 6 9.31 -8.39 10.68
C PRO A 6 9.43 -7.01 11.34
N TRP A 7 8.31 -6.38 11.68
CA TRP A 7 8.27 -5.06 12.34
C TRP A 7 7.06 -4.92 13.28
N PRO A 8 7.15 -4.03 14.27
CA PRO A 8 6.04 -3.72 15.18
C PRO A 8 4.86 -3.08 14.45
N ALA A 9 3.63 -3.43 14.85
CA ALA A 9 2.39 -2.90 14.28
C ALA A 9 2.31 -1.37 14.34
N GLU A 10 2.86 -0.76 15.39
CA GLU A 10 2.84 0.69 15.61
C GLU A 10 3.52 1.49 14.50
N LYS A 11 4.44 0.87 13.73
CA LYS A 11 5.12 1.54 12.61
C LYS A 11 4.18 1.86 11.45
N SER A 12 3.11 1.08 11.31
CA SER A 12 2.14 1.22 10.22
C SER A 12 0.91 2.03 10.64
N LEU A 13 0.88 2.54 11.87
CA LEU A 13 -0.27 3.23 12.43
C LEU A 13 -0.01 4.74 12.57
N MET A 14 -0.97 5.54 12.16
CA MET A 14 -1.07 6.98 12.41
C MET A 14 -2.22 7.26 13.36
N TYR A 15 -1.94 8.02 14.43
CA TYR A 15 -2.89 8.35 15.48
C TYR A 15 -3.24 9.83 15.48
N GLN A 16 -4.54 10.12 15.48
CA GLN A 16 -5.09 11.49 15.60
C GLN A 16 -5.93 11.59 16.88
N PRO A 17 -5.35 12.02 17.99
CA PRO A 17 -5.97 11.95 19.32
C PRO A 17 -7.24 12.79 19.44
N ARG A 18 -7.30 13.96 18.81
CA ARG A 18 -8.47 14.86 18.90
C ARG A 18 -9.75 14.24 18.32
N TRP A 19 -9.60 13.35 17.34
CA TRP A 19 -10.71 12.74 16.62
C TRP A 19 -10.82 11.24 16.89
N ASN A 20 -10.01 10.73 17.82
CA ASN A 20 -9.94 9.31 18.15
C ASN A 20 -9.84 8.44 16.88
N LEU A 21 -8.90 8.77 15.98
CA LEU A 21 -8.66 8.03 14.76
C LEU A 21 -7.34 7.28 14.84
N LEU A 22 -7.37 6.01 14.47
CA LEU A 22 -6.20 5.17 14.31
C LEU A 22 -6.21 4.58 12.90
N TYR A 23 -5.34 5.07 12.05
CA TYR A 23 -5.27 4.70 10.63
C TYR A 23 -4.05 3.85 10.34
N CYS A 24 -4.24 2.63 9.83
CA CYS A 24 -3.14 1.91 9.21
C CYS A 24 -2.93 2.43 7.79
N TRP A 25 -1.82 3.13 7.61
CA TRP A 25 -1.43 3.62 6.30
C TRP A 25 -0.74 2.53 5.49
N ILE A 26 -1.02 2.45 4.21
CA ILE A 26 -0.29 1.61 3.29
C ILE A 26 -0.13 2.31 1.95
N HIS A 27 1.05 2.19 1.35
CA HIS A 27 1.32 2.83 0.07
C HIS A 27 0.36 2.37 -1.03
N LYS A 28 0.00 3.30 -1.91
CA LYS A 28 -0.83 3.11 -3.12
C LYS A 28 -2.31 2.82 -2.84
N ALA A 29 -2.75 2.98 -1.59
CA ALA A 29 -4.13 2.89 -1.14
C ALA A 29 -4.52 4.14 -0.33
N ALA A 30 -4.56 5.30 -0.96
CA ALA A 30 -4.96 6.60 -0.42
C ALA A 30 -4.11 7.17 0.75
N SER A 31 -2.94 6.59 1.06
CA SER A 31 -2.12 7.03 2.22
C SER A 31 -1.71 8.50 2.19
N SER A 32 -1.35 9.05 1.03
CA SER A 32 -1.00 10.49 0.92
C SER A 32 -2.18 11.38 1.27
N SER A 33 -3.37 11.04 0.81
CA SER A 33 -4.57 11.85 1.06
C SER A 33 -5.02 11.80 2.52
N TRP A 34 -4.93 10.63 3.16
CA TRP A 34 -5.19 10.55 4.61
C TRP A 34 -4.12 11.27 5.42
N SER A 35 -2.87 11.29 4.99
CA SER A 35 -1.83 12.12 5.60
C SER A 35 -2.17 13.61 5.53
N GLU A 36 -2.66 14.09 4.39
CA GLU A 36 -3.13 15.48 4.24
C GLU A 36 -4.29 15.78 5.19
N VAL A 37 -5.26 14.86 5.31
CA VAL A 37 -6.37 15.00 6.28
C VAL A 37 -5.85 15.10 7.71
N PHE A 38 -4.93 14.23 8.11
CA PHE A 38 -4.38 14.26 9.46
C PHE A 38 -3.66 15.57 9.76
N PHE A 39 -2.91 16.13 8.82
CA PHE A 39 -2.28 17.45 8.97
C PHE A 39 -3.31 18.59 8.98
N TYR A 40 -4.31 18.55 8.11
CA TYR A 40 -5.40 19.52 8.09
C TYR A 40 -6.13 19.56 9.45
N LEU A 41 -6.47 18.40 10.00
CA LEU A 41 -7.07 18.28 11.32
C LEU A 41 -6.19 18.82 12.47
N LYS A 42 -4.90 18.93 12.24
CA LYS A 42 -3.93 19.54 13.16
C LYS A 42 -3.77 21.06 12.94
N GLY A 43 -4.49 21.63 11.97
CA GLY A 43 -4.34 23.05 11.60
C GLY A 43 -3.05 23.36 10.84
N ARG A 44 -2.51 22.39 10.10
CA ARG A 44 -1.31 22.55 9.29
C ARG A 44 -1.59 22.21 7.83
N GLU A 45 -1.19 23.12 6.94
CA GLU A 45 -1.07 22.80 5.52
C GLU A 45 0.28 22.12 5.27
N VAL A 46 0.26 20.93 4.70
CA VAL A 46 1.48 20.18 4.35
C VAL A 46 1.38 19.72 2.90
N PRO A 47 2.45 19.89 2.10
CA PRO A 47 2.47 19.42 0.73
C PRO A 47 2.27 17.89 0.65
N PRO A 48 1.59 17.38 -0.40
CA PRO A 48 1.22 15.97 -0.57
C PRO A 48 2.38 14.96 -0.54
N SER A 49 3.62 15.43 -0.69
CA SER A 49 4.82 14.58 -0.83
C SER A 49 5.40 14.06 0.50
N ARG A 50 4.80 14.36 1.65
CA ARG A 50 5.43 14.14 2.97
C ARG A 50 4.77 13.04 3.82
N LEU A 51 4.32 11.94 3.20
CA LEU A 51 3.79 10.78 3.95
C LEU A 51 4.75 10.31 5.05
N HIS A 52 6.04 10.27 4.77
CA HIS A 52 7.04 9.83 5.75
C HIS A 52 7.09 10.74 6.99
N GLU A 53 6.96 12.06 6.82
CA GLU A 53 6.85 12.99 7.94
C GLU A 53 5.53 12.79 8.71
N ALA A 54 4.43 12.50 8.01
CA ALA A 54 3.15 12.22 8.63
C ALA A 54 3.22 10.98 9.53
N THR A 55 3.82 9.90 9.04
CA THR A 55 3.92 8.65 9.81
C THR A 55 4.76 8.81 11.08
N GLN A 56 5.81 9.63 11.05
CA GLN A 56 6.59 9.94 12.25
C GLN A 56 5.84 10.86 13.20
N TYR A 57 5.23 11.94 12.66
CA TYR A 57 4.54 12.94 13.45
C TYR A 57 3.30 12.38 14.16
N PHE A 58 2.52 11.55 13.47
CA PHE A 58 1.31 10.92 13.99
C PHE A 58 1.53 9.51 14.54
N SER A 59 2.77 9.12 14.82
CA SER A 59 3.06 7.84 15.46
C SER A 59 2.50 7.81 16.89
N LEU A 60 2.10 6.65 17.37
CA LEU A 60 1.68 6.45 18.77
C LEU A 60 2.76 6.93 19.75
N ARG A 61 4.02 6.63 19.43
CA ARG A 61 5.17 7.04 20.25
C ARG A 61 5.28 8.57 20.39
N SER A 62 5.03 9.33 19.32
CA SER A 62 5.09 10.81 19.38
C SER A 62 4.01 11.43 20.25
N HIS A 63 2.94 10.68 20.52
CA HIS A 63 1.83 11.08 21.39
C HIS A 63 1.89 10.43 22.78
N GLY A 64 2.89 9.60 23.07
CA GLY A 64 3.03 8.92 24.35
C GLY A 64 1.91 7.91 24.65
N VAL A 65 1.29 7.33 23.61
CA VAL A 65 0.15 6.41 23.74
C VAL A 65 0.61 5.00 23.38
N ASP A 66 0.24 4.02 24.19
CA ASP A 66 0.46 2.62 23.88
C ASP A 66 -0.59 2.09 22.90
N LEU A 67 -0.23 1.03 22.17
CA LEU A 67 -1.09 0.44 21.13
C LEU A 67 -2.44 -0.01 21.69
N ALA A 68 -2.45 -0.69 22.83
CA ALA A 68 -3.69 -1.23 23.39
C ALA A 68 -4.67 -0.12 23.80
N SER A 69 -4.16 0.98 24.34
CA SER A 69 -4.97 2.16 24.67
C SER A 69 -5.51 2.84 23.42
N ALA A 70 -4.69 3.01 22.38
CA ALA A 70 -5.12 3.58 21.11
C ALA A 70 -6.22 2.74 20.43
N LEU A 71 -6.05 1.40 20.38
CA LEU A 71 -7.04 0.49 19.82
C LEU A 71 -8.40 0.57 20.54
N ARG A 72 -8.40 0.69 21.86
CA ARG A 72 -9.65 0.77 22.63
C ARG A 72 -10.38 2.09 22.51
N SER A 73 -9.68 3.17 22.24
CA SER A 73 -10.25 4.53 22.27
C SER A 73 -10.48 5.15 20.90
N SER A 74 -10.08 4.47 19.81
CA SER A 74 -10.12 5.05 18.47
C SER A 74 -11.01 4.26 17.53
N LEU A 75 -11.51 4.93 16.50
CA LEU A 75 -11.98 4.31 15.28
C LEU A 75 -10.76 3.81 14.50
N VAL A 76 -10.58 2.50 14.44
CA VAL A 76 -9.46 1.84 13.78
C VAL A 76 -9.83 1.53 12.33
N PHE A 77 -9.08 2.08 11.37
CA PHE A 77 -9.42 1.87 9.98
C PHE A 77 -8.21 1.76 9.06
N THR A 78 -8.43 1.18 7.90
CA THR A 78 -7.50 1.19 6.76
C THR A 78 -8.25 1.32 5.45
N ILE A 79 -7.55 1.73 4.39
CA ILE A 79 -8.07 1.73 3.02
C ILE A 79 -7.27 0.72 2.22
N VAL A 80 -7.96 -0.18 1.55
CA VAL A 80 -7.36 -1.19 0.69
C VAL A 80 -7.72 -0.96 -0.78
N ARG A 81 -7.00 -1.60 -1.65
CA ARG A 81 -7.17 -1.64 -3.10
C ARG A 81 -6.94 -3.06 -3.57
N HIS A 82 -7.47 -3.41 -4.74
CA HIS A 82 -7.16 -4.71 -5.35
C HIS A 82 -5.64 -4.99 -5.31
N PRO A 83 -5.18 -6.13 -4.72
CA PRO A 83 -3.75 -6.34 -4.44
C PRO A 83 -2.85 -6.20 -5.67
N PHE A 84 -3.27 -6.72 -6.82
CA PHE A 84 -2.49 -6.64 -8.06
C PHE A 84 -2.48 -5.23 -8.67
N ASP A 85 -3.58 -4.48 -8.55
CA ASP A 85 -3.60 -3.07 -8.96
C ASP A 85 -2.69 -2.20 -8.11
N ARG A 86 -2.65 -2.49 -6.81
CA ARG A 86 -1.72 -1.84 -5.89
C ARG A 86 -0.28 -2.15 -6.28
N LEU A 87 0.02 -3.40 -6.62
CA LEU A 87 1.34 -3.84 -7.02
C LEU A 87 1.82 -3.14 -8.30
N VAL A 88 0.97 -3.08 -9.34
CA VAL A 88 1.26 -2.33 -10.58
C VAL A 88 1.46 -0.84 -10.28
N SER A 89 0.61 -0.26 -9.43
CA SER A 89 0.76 1.13 -9.02
C SER A 89 2.09 1.41 -8.31
N ALA A 90 2.57 0.48 -7.48
CA ALA A 90 3.87 0.56 -6.82
C ALA A 90 5.03 0.46 -7.82
N TYR A 91 4.99 -0.52 -8.72
CA TYR A 91 5.98 -0.69 -9.77
C TYR A 91 6.10 0.56 -10.66
N ARG A 92 4.97 1.07 -11.15
CA ARG A 92 4.97 2.26 -12.01
C ARG A 92 5.56 3.47 -11.31
N ASP A 93 5.18 3.73 -10.08
CA ASP A 93 5.66 4.86 -9.30
C ASP A 93 7.15 4.74 -8.95
N LYS A 94 7.62 3.54 -8.60
CA LYS A 94 8.97 3.36 -8.06
C LYS A 94 10.03 2.96 -9.09
N PHE A 95 9.62 2.40 -10.23
CA PHE A 95 10.56 1.92 -11.25
C PHE A 95 10.29 2.50 -12.64
N GLU A 96 9.05 2.44 -13.13
CA GLU A 96 8.73 2.87 -14.49
C GLU A 96 8.83 4.40 -14.65
N LEU A 97 8.16 5.15 -13.77
CA LEU A 97 8.06 6.61 -13.82
C LEU A 97 9.00 7.32 -12.84
N ALA A 98 9.65 6.59 -11.96
CA ALA A 98 10.51 7.14 -10.93
C ALA A 98 11.71 7.90 -11.53
N ARG A 99 12.12 8.95 -10.83
CA ARG A 99 13.43 9.56 -11.10
C ARG A 99 14.53 8.60 -10.67
N LYS A 100 15.57 8.44 -11.49
CA LYS A 100 16.68 7.48 -11.21
C LYS A 100 17.42 7.73 -9.91
N TYR A 101 17.35 8.92 -9.36
CA TYR A 101 17.93 9.28 -8.06
C TYR A 101 16.93 9.11 -6.88
N ALA A 102 15.71 8.66 -7.11
CA ALA A 102 14.77 8.37 -6.04
C ALA A 102 15.28 7.19 -5.19
N TYR A 103 15.19 7.32 -3.87
CA TYR A 103 15.75 6.35 -2.92
C TYR A 103 15.33 4.90 -3.22
N VAL A 104 14.03 4.65 -3.41
CA VAL A 104 13.54 3.29 -3.67
C VAL A 104 14.10 2.75 -4.99
N PHE A 105 14.16 3.59 -6.04
CA PHE A 105 14.75 3.19 -7.31
C PHE A 105 16.23 2.77 -7.14
N GLN A 106 17.02 3.64 -6.52
CA GLN A 106 18.47 3.37 -6.33
C GLN A 106 18.73 2.12 -5.50
N HIS A 107 17.91 1.89 -4.47
CA HIS A 107 18.10 0.76 -3.57
C HIS A 107 17.65 -0.58 -4.17
N TYR A 108 16.59 -0.60 -4.97
CA TYR A 108 15.97 -1.83 -5.42
C TYR A 108 16.16 -2.17 -6.90
N ALA A 109 16.39 -1.20 -7.80
CA ALA A 109 16.48 -1.49 -9.23
C ALA A 109 17.60 -2.48 -9.57
N SER A 110 18.79 -2.30 -9.03
CA SER A 110 19.91 -3.25 -9.25
C SER A 110 19.64 -4.61 -8.61
N LYS A 111 19.01 -4.67 -7.43
CA LYS A 111 18.62 -5.94 -6.79
C LYS A 111 17.62 -6.72 -7.63
N ILE A 112 16.59 -6.04 -8.16
CA ILE A 112 15.59 -6.64 -9.03
C ILE A 112 16.26 -7.23 -10.28
N LEU A 113 17.13 -6.46 -10.91
CA LEU A 113 17.83 -6.89 -12.13
C LEU A 113 18.77 -8.06 -11.87
N SER A 114 19.52 -8.07 -10.77
CA SER A 114 20.43 -9.15 -10.43
C SER A 114 19.71 -10.46 -10.07
N VAL A 115 18.54 -10.38 -9.43
CA VAL A 115 17.75 -11.57 -9.10
C VAL A 115 17.03 -12.14 -10.32
N SER A 116 16.52 -11.28 -11.20
CA SER A 116 15.77 -11.71 -12.38
C SER A 116 16.66 -12.15 -13.54
N ASN A 117 17.80 -11.52 -13.70
CA ASN A 117 18.76 -11.84 -14.75
C ASN A 117 20.20 -11.73 -14.20
N PRO A 118 20.72 -12.78 -13.56
CA PRO A 118 22.07 -12.78 -13.02
C PRO A 118 23.10 -12.54 -14.13
N ASP A 119 23.74 -11.36 -14.12
CA ASP A 119 24.87 -11.06 -15.00
C ASP A 119 26.18 -11.34 -14.25
N PRO A 120 26.94 -12.38 -14.63
CA PRO A 120 28.22 -12.70 -14.00
C PRO A 120 29.27 -11.58 -14.15
N SER A 121 29.11 -10.69 -15.14
CA SER A 121 30.02 -9.58 -15.37
C SER A 121 29.75 -8.33 -14.54
N GLY A 122 28.55 -8.20 -13.97
CA GLY A 122 28.13 -7.07 -13.10
C GLY A 122 28.08 -5.70 -13.78
N ARG A 123 28.34 -5.62 -15.09
CA ARG A 123 28.55 -4.35 -15.80
C ARG A 123 27.29 -3.70 -16.39
N GLY A 124 26.18 -4.45 -16.46
CA GLY A 124 24.99 -4.03 -17.24
C GLY A 124 23.83 -3.44 -16.46
N HIS A 125 23.77 -3.59 -15.14
CA HIS A 125 22.53 -3.35 -14.39
C HIS A 125 22.32 -1.94 -13.86
N HIS A 126 23.35 -1.11 -13.76
CA HIS A 126 23.27 0.16 -13.02
C HIS A 126 22.44 1.27 -13.67
N LEU A 127 22.05 1.16 -14.93
CA LEU A 127 21.38 2.27 -15.65
C LEU A 127 20.00 1.92 -16.24
N ARG A 128 19.60 0.65 -16.23
CA ARG A 128 18.35 0.19 -16.82
C ARG A 128 17.21 0.18 -15.79
N ARG A 129 16.00 0.48 -16.24
CA ARG A 129 14.78 0.28 -15.44
C ARG A 129 14.38 -1.19 -15.47
N PRO A 130 14.04 -1.81 -14.33
CA PRO A 130 13.46 -3.14 -14.33
C PRO A 130 12.14 -3.15 -15.10
N THR A 131 11.84 -4.22 -15.81
CA THR A 131 10.50 -4.49 -16.36
C THR A 131 9.57 -4.98 -15.26
N PHE A 132 8.26 -5.01 -15.52
CA PHE A 132 7.30 -5.55 -14.55
C PHE A 132 7.51 -7.04 -14.29
N SER A 133 7.82 -7.82 -15.34
CA SER A 133 8.14 -9.24 -15.20
C SER A 133 9.39 -9.50 -14.35
N GLU A 134 10.43 -8.68 -14.49
CA GLU A 134 11.62 -8.75 -13.63
C GLU A 134 11.30 -8.39 -12.18
N PHE A 135 10.46 -7.38 -11.97
CA PHE A 135 9.98 -7.02 -10.63
C PHE A 135 9.19 -8.16 -9.98
N VAL A 136 8.28 -8.80 -10.73
CA VAL A 136 7.54 -9.98 -10.24
C VAL A 136 8.50 -11.13 -9.94
N THR A 137 9.46 -11.42 -10.82
CA THR A 137 10.47 -12.46 -10.57
C THR A 137 11.26 -12.19 -9.28
N TYR A 138 11.62 -10.95 -9.02
CA TYR A 138 12.26 -10.54 -7.77
C TYR A 138 11.35 -10.85 -6.57
N LEU A 139 10.06 -10.49 -6.64
CA LEU A 139 9.11 -10.78 -5.54
C LEU A 139 9.00 -12.29 -5.29
N LEU A 140 8.88 -13.10 -6.33
CA LEU A 140 8.76 -14.55 -6.19
C LEU A 140 10.00 -15.23 -5.57
N ARG A 141 11.17 -14.60 -5.68
CA ARG A 141 12.45 -15.14 -5.17
C ARG A 141 12.91 -14.50 -3.86
N THR A 142 12.21 -13.49 -3.36
CA THR A 142 12.55 -12.77 -2.14
C THR A 142 11.59 -13.15 -1.02
N PRO A 143 12.06 -13.45 0.20
CA PRO A 143 11.18 -13.65 1.33
C PRO A 143 10.25 -12.45 1.57
N VAL A 144 8.97 -12.70 1.83
CA VAL A 144 7.95 -11.64 2.03
C VAL A 144 8.33 -10.69 3.17
N ALA A 145 9.04 -11.18 4.18
CA ALA A 145 9.54 -10.39 5.30
C ALA A 145 10.58 -9.33 4.90
N GLU A 146 11.20 -9.47 3.71
CA GLU A 146 12.17 -8.52 3.15
C GLU A 146 11.54 -7.53 2.15
N TYR A 147 10.22 -7.61 1.95
CA TYR A 147 9.52 -6.70 1.04
C TYR A 147 9.54 -5.27 1.58
N ASN A 148 9.65 -4.34 0.66
CA ASN A 148 9.49 -2.93 0.98
C ASN A 148 8.01 -2.60 1.23
N ASP A 149 7.75 -1.59 2.05
CA ASP A 149 6.41 -1.11 2.41
C ASP A 149 5.52 -0.70 1.22
N HIS A 150 6.11 -0.46 0.03
CA HIS A 150 5.35 -0.17 -1.19
C HIS A 150 4.68 -1.39 -1.81
N TRP A 151 5.18 -2.62 -1.55
CA TRP A 151 4.66 -3.86 -2.14
C TRP A 151 4.45 -5.01 -1.17
N VAL A 152 4.72 -4.82 0.12
CA VAL A 152 4.40 -5.79 1.17
C VAL A 152 2.88 -6.05 1.21
N PRO A 153 2.40 -7.30 1.44
CA PRO A 153 0.98 -7.60 1.62
C PRO A 153 0.34 -6.81 2.75
N TYR A 154 -0.96 -6.54 2.64
CA TYR A 154 -1.73 -5.82 3.67
C TYR A 154 -1.75 -6.54 5.01
N TRP A 155 -2.00 -7.86 4.99
CA TRP A 155 -2.08 -8.67 6.19
C TRP A 155 -0.83 -8.55 7.06
N LEU A 156 0.34 -8.44 6.41
CA LEU A 156 1.61 -8.32 7.09
C LEU A 156 1.88 -6.88 7.54
N HIS A 157 1.61 -5.88 6.67
CA HIS A 157 1.90 -4.47 6.96
C HIS A 157 0.97 -3.89 8.03
N CYS A 158 -0.31 -4.18 7.94
CA CYS A 158 -1.34 -3.68 8.86
C CYS A 158 -1.68 -4.67 9.98
N HIS A 159 -0.99 -5.81 10.08
CA HIS A 159 -1.24 -6.83 11.10
C HIS A 159 -2.71 -7.26 11.19
N LEU A 160 -3.38 -7.38 10.04
CA LEU A 160 -4.83 -7.62 9.96
C LEU A 160 -5.30 -8.94 10.58
N CYS A 161 -4.39 -9.90 10.77
CA CYS A 161 -4.70 -11.14 11.47
C CYS A 161 -4.55 -11.02 13.00
N GLN A 162 -4.08 -9.88 13.51
CA GLN A 162 -3.77 -9.68 14.95
C GLN A 162 -4.50 -8.48 15.55
N LEU A 163 -4.82 -7.47 14.74
CA LEU A 163 -5.50 -6.24 15.16
C LEU A 163 -6.93 -6.23 14.62
N GLU A 164 -7.85 -5.80 15.45
CA GLU A 164 -9.24 -5.55 15.04
C GLU A 164 -9.36 -4.19 14.38
N TYR A 165 -10.08 -4.15 13.25
CA TYR A 165 -10.38 -2.93 12.50
C TYR A 165 -11.88 -2.68 12.49
N ASP A 166 -12.29 -1.46 12.85
CA ASP A 166 -13.70 -1.04 12.77
C ASP A 166 -14.15 -0.85 11.33
N VAL A 167 -13.22 -0.38 10.46
CA VAL A 167 -13.53 -0.11 9.05
C VAL A 167 -12.38 -0.52 8.15
N ILE A 168 -12.69 -1.30 7.12
CA ILE A 168 -11.82 -1.59 5.98
C ILE A 168 -12.48 -1.01 4.74
N GLY A 169 -12.08 0.22 4.37
CA GLY A 169 -12.59 0.87 3.17
C GLY A 169 -11.82 0.41 1.92
N LYS A 170 -12.46 0.51 0.75
CA LYS A 170 -11.88 0.11 -0.54
C LYS A 170 -11.70 1.31 -1.47
N MET A 171 -10.64 1.29 -2.28
CA MET A 171 -10.45 2.32 -3.31
C MET A 171 -11.56 2.30 -4.37
N GLU A 172 -12.20 1.17 -4.54
CA GLU A 172 -13.30 0.93 -5.49
C GLU A 172 -14.61 1.58 -5.04
N THR A 173 -14.86 1.63 -3.73
CA THR A 173 -16.03 2.25 -3.07
C THR A 173 -15.65 3.45 -2.21
N LEU A 174 -14.53 4.09 -2.54
CA LEU A 174 -13.84 5.04 -1.69
C LEU A 174 -14.72 6.19 -1.20
N LYS A 175 -15.66 6.68 -2.03
CA LYS A 175 -16.52 7.79 -1.64
C LYS A 175 -17.46 7.39 -0.49
N GLU A 176 -18.12 6.25 -0.63
CA GLU A 176 -19.04 5.71 0.35
C GLU A 176 -18.32 5.36 1.66
N ASP A 177 -17.14 4.76 1.55
CA ASP A 177 -16.32 4.38 2.71
C ASP A 177 -15.81 5.60 3.48
N ILE A 178 -15.44 6.67 2.77
CA ILE A 178 -15.06 7.94 3.40
C ILE A 178 -16.24 8.59 4.09
N ASP A 179 -17.39 8.64 3.42
CA ASP A 179 -18.61 9.21 4.01
C ASP A 179 -18.94 8.47 5.33
N PHE A 180 -18.78 7.15 5.36
CA PHE A 180 -18.95 6.34 6.56
C PHE A 180 -17.91 6.65 7.65
N ILE A 181 -16.61 6.69 7.29
CA ILE A 181 -15.52 6.99 8.25
C ILE A 181 -15.70 8.39 8.84
N THR A 182 -16.01 9.39 8.00
CA THR A 182 -16.19 10.78 8.46
C THR A 182 -17.42 10.95 9.33
N GLU A 183 -18.49 10.20 9.08
CA GLU A 183 -19.66 10.19 9.94
C GLU A 183 -19.37 9.58 11.31
N ARG A 184 -18.79 8.37 11.32
CA ARG A 184 -18.43 7.65 12.55
C ARG A 184 -17.43 8.40 13.43
N SER A 185 -16.53 9.16 12.83
CA SER A 185 -15.50 9.94 13.53
C SER A 185 -15.93 11.36 13.91
N GLY A 186 -17.11 11.83 13.50
CA GLY A 186 -17.52 13.22 13.69
C GLY A 186 -16.84 14.24 12.76
N LEU A 187 -16.06 13.80 11.80
CA LEU A 187 -15.34 14.67 10.86
C LEU A 187 -16.26 15.40 9.88
N LYS A 188 -17.51 14.97 9.73
CA LYS A 188 -18.52 15.71 8.93
C LYS A 188 -18.71 17.15 9.39
N GLU A 189 -18.57 17.40 10.69
CA GLU A 189 -18.76 18.74 11.28
C GLU A 189 -17.64 19.72 10.87
N VAL A 190 -16.50 19.21 10.43
CA VAL A 190 -15.30 20.02 10.09
C VAL A 190 -15.16 20.27 8.60
N ASN A 191 -16.12 19.82 7.79
CA ASN A 191 -16.15 19.98 6.33
C ASN A 191 -14.82 19.55 5.65
N VAL A 192 -14.28 18.41 6.08
CA VAL A 192 -13.04 17.84 5.53
C VAL A 192 -13.28 17.43 4.10
N THR A 193 -12.80 18.24 3.17
CA THR A 193 -12.84 17.87 1.74
C THR A 193 -11.60 17.05 1.41
N LEU A 194 -11.79 15.79 1.11
CA LEU A 194 -10.67 14.94 0.67
C LEU A 194 -10.27 15.32 -0.76
N PRO A 195 -9.00 15.69 -1.03
CA PRO A 195 -8.56 16.30 -2.29
C PRO A 195 -8.85 15.49 -3.55
N TRP A 196 -9.14 14.20 -3.39
CA TRP A 196 -9.36 13.26 -4.50
C TRP A 196 -10.79 12.70 -4.57
N ALA A 197 -11.67 13.01 -3.64
CA ALA A 197 -13.10 12.65 -3.72
C ALA A 197 -13.74 13.19 -5.03
N ASN A 198 -13.14 14.22 -5.63
CA ASN A 198 -13.58 14.84 -6.88
C ASN A 198 -12.84 14.34 -8.14
N ARG A 199 -11.84 13.45 -8.03
CA ARG A 199 -11.21 12.86 -9.22
C ARG A 199 -12.14 11.81 -9.83
N LYS A 200 -12.94 12.21 -10.81
CA LYS A 200 -13.62 11.32 -11.76
C LYS A 200 -12.57 10.53 -12.54
N SER A 201 -12.05 9.46 -11.98
CA SER A 201 -11.37 8.44 -12.77
C SER A 201 -12.33 7.27 -12.87
N SER A 202 -12.81 7.00 -14.08
CA SER A 202 -13.60 5.81 -14.33
C SER A 202 -12.81 4.60 -13.84
N SER A 203 -13.41 3.76 -13.02
CA SER A 203 -12.82 2.50 -12.56
C SER A 203 -12.33 1.67 -13.75
N ARG A 204 -13.07 1.68 -14.85
CA ARG A 204 -12.76 0.96 -16.10
C ARG A 204 -11.39 1.28 -16.70
N ASP A 205 -10.90 2.53 -16.62
CA ASP A 205 -9.59 2.89 -17.21
C ASP A 205 -8.42 2.40 -16.35
N LYS A 206 -8.63 2.22 -15.05
CA LYS A 206 -7.57 1.75 -14.13
C LYS A 206 -7.42 0.24 -14.15
N ASP A 207 -8.51 -0.49 -14.22
CA ASP A 207 -8.52 -1.95 -14.32
C ASP A 207 -7.82 -2.39 -15.62
N SER A 208 -8.06 -1.69 -16.73
CA SER A 208 -7.40 -1.96 -18.01
C SER A 208 -5.87 -1.83 -17.93
N VAL A 209 -5.36 -0.85 -17.19
CA VAL A 209 -3.90 -0.63 -17.07
C VAL A 209 -3.21 -1.79 -16.37
N SER A 210 -3.73 -2.26 -15.23
CA SER A 210 -3.11 -3.36 -14.50
C SER A 210 -3.10 -4.66 -15.32
N LEU A 211 -4.17 -4.91 -16.06
CA LEU A 211 -4.27 -6.08 -16.93
C LEU A 211 -3.19 -6.12 -18.00
N GLU A 212 -2.80 -4.96 -18.59
CA GLU A 212 -1.72 -4.90 -19.59
C GLU A 212 -0.36 -5.30 -19.02
N TYR A 213 -0.10 -5.02 -17.73
CA TYR A 213 1.12 -5.48 -17.08
C TYR A 213 1.09 -6.99 -16.83
N PHE A 214 -0.05 -7.53 -16.43
CA PHE A 214 -0.19 -8.94 -16.13
C PHE A 214 -0.18 -9.84 -17.37
N LYS A 215 -0.57 -9.35 -18.56
CA LYS A 215 -0.38 -10.05 -19.84
C LYS A 215 1.08 -10.39 -20.16
N GLN A 216 2.04 -9.71 -19.53
CA GLN A 216 3.47 -9.96 -19.71
C GLN A 216 3.99 -11.12 -18.84
N LEU A 217 3.15 -11.66 -17.96
CA LEU A 217 3.51 -12.71 -17.02
C LEU A 217 3.00 -14.08 -17.51
N SER A 218 3.74 -15.14 -17.17
CA SER A 218 3.22 -16.49 -17.33
C SER A 218 2.13 -16.76 -16.28
N ARG A 219 1.25 -17.70 -16.59
CA ARG A 219 0.20 -18.15 -15.65
C ARG A 219 0.82 -18.61 -14.31
N SER A 220 1.93 -19.35 -14.37
CA SER A 220 2.66 -19.80 -13.18
C SER A 220 3.15 -18.64 -12.31
N GLN A 221 3.62 -17.53 -12.91
CA GLN A 221 4.02 -16.33 -12.15
C GLN A 221 2.81 -15.68 -11.46
N VAL A 222 1.67 -15.61 -12.13
CA VAL A 222 0.43 -15.04 -11.55
C VAL A 222 -0.07 -15.91 -10.40
N GLU A 223 -0.07 -17.24 -10.55
CA GLU A 223 -0.47 -18.18 -9.49
C GLU A 223 0.45 -18.12 -8.27
N GLN A 224 1.76 -18.05 -8.47
CA GLN A 224 2.71 -17.89 -7.37
C GLN A 224 2.55 -16.53 -6.67
N LEU A 225 2.35 -15.47 -7.45
CA LEU A 225 2.12 -14.14 -6.90
C LEU A 225 0.79 -14.09 -6.10
N TYR A 226 -0.27 -14.71 -6.63
CA TYR A 226 -1.53 -14.88 -5.91
C TYR A 226 -1.32 -15.59 -4.56
N ASN A 227 -0.54 -16.67 -4.52
CA ASN A 227 -0.28 -17.38 -3.27
C ASN A 227 0.39 -16.50 -2.20
N ILE A 228 1.26 -15.57 -2.60
CA ILE A 228 1.88 -14.59 -1.68
C ILE A 228 0.82 -13.62 -1.11
N PHE A 229 -0.08 -13.14 -1.96
CA PHE A 229 -1.09 -12.14 -1.59
C PHE A 229 -2.45 -12.76 -1.23
N ARG A 230 -2.58 -14.10 -1.22
CA ARG A 230 -3.84 -14.80 -1.01
C ARG A 230 -4.61 -14.33 0.22
N PRO A 231 -3.99 -14.12 1.39
CA PRO A 231 -4.73 -13.58 2.53
C PRO A 231 -5.39 -12.23 2.25
N ASP A 232 -4.74 -11.33 1.50
CA ASP A 232 -5.31 -10.03 1.12
C ASP A 232 -6.51 -10.20 0.17
N PHE A 233 -6.43 -11.14 -0.79
CA PHE A 233 -7.55 -11.44 -1.69
C PHE A 233 -8.75 -12.00 -0.93
N GLU A 234 -8.52 -12.98 -0.07
CA GLU A 234 -9.58 -13.66 0.70
C GLU A 234 -10.24 -12.73 1.72
N MET A 235 -9.44 -11.99 2.52
CA MET A 235 -9.98 -11.06 3.52
C MET A 235 -10.82 -9.94 2.93
N PHE A 236 -10.44 -9.44 1.75
CA PHE A 236 -11.14 -8.30 1.15
C PHE A 236 -12.12 -8.70 0.04
N GLY A 237 -12.28 -9.99 -0.24
CA GLY A 237 -13.20 -10.49 -1.27
C GLY A 237 -12.82 -10.03 -2.68
N TYR A 238 -11.52 -9.97 -3.01
CA TYR A 238 -11.06 -9.71 -4.37
C TYR A 238 -10.96 -11.01 -5.18
N ASP A 239 -11.19 -10.91 -6.49
CA ASP A 239 -11.10 -12.03 -7.42
C ASP A 239 -9.84 -11.96 -8.28
N VAL A 240 -9.18 -13.11 -8.44
CA VAL A 240 -7.93 -13.26 -9.24
C VAL A 240 -8.19 -13.80 -10.65
N SER A 241 -9.39 -14.30 -10.93
CA SER A 241 -9.69 -15.08 -12.15
C SER A 241 -9.40 -14.30 -13.43
N THR A 242 -9.72 -13.00 -13.46
CA THR A 242 -9.40 -12.15 -14.62
C THR A 242 -7.92 -12.15 -14.95
N TYR A 243 -7.06 -12.06 -13.96
CA TYR A 243 -5.59 -12.03 -14.15
C TYR A 243 -5.03 -13.39 -14.57
N LEU A 244 -5.58 -14.49 -14.04
CA LEU A 244 -5.20 -15.86 -14.44
C LEU A 244 -5.61 -16.18 -15.89
N ASN A 245 -6.74 -15.65 -16.35
CA ASN A 245 -7.23 -15.89 -17.71
C ASN A 245 -6.50 -15.07 -18.77
N LEU A 246 -5.84 -14.00 -18.40
CA LEU A 246 -5.09 -13.11 -19.32
C LEU A 246 -3.61 -13.46 -19.43
N SER A 247 -3.06 -14.22 -18.49
CA SER A 247 -1.65 -14.59 -18.49
C SER A 247 -1.34 -15.62 -19.59
N ALA A 248 -0.14 -15.53 -20.16
CA ALA A 248 0.34 -16.49 -21.13
C ALA A 248 0.41 -17.91 -20.52
N PRO A 249 0.15 -18.97 -21.32
CA PRO A 249 0.19 -20.35 -20.86
C PRO A 249 1.56 -20.75 -20.30
#